data_6c59545d511756d9ec986224a539e595
#
_entry.id   6c59545d511756d9ec986224a539e595
#
_cell.length_a   1.000
_cell.length_b   1.000
_cell.length_c   1.000
_cell.angle_alpha   90.00
_cell.angle_beta   90.00
_cell.angle_gamma   90.00
#
_symmetry.space_group_name_H-M   'P 1'
#
loop_
_entity.id
_entity.type
_entity.pdbx_description
1 polymer ?
#
loop_
_entity_poly.entity_id
_entity_poly.type
_entity_poly.pdbx_seq_one_letter_code
_entity_poly.pdbx_strand_id
1 'polypeptide(L)'
;MRLLPGLMLLLPLASPFAQAELIDDINDRGELRIALEADMAPFSFKQDGRLTGFDVELGELLAQELEVHASILVTDSDDLLSGVESGKYDVAINHIALTPELQNRFDFSEPYRHTQAQAIARQEQPRSPSSLAMFQGQTLGVAQGNTFVDRGPLVTVAQKVPVTDEEVALAIPFQKGNPAFQASLDKALQRIKADGRLEALSQKWFGENSKTPSP
;
A
#
# COMPACT_ATOMS: atom_id res chain seq x y z
N MET A 1 5.11 7.53 -76.85
CA MET A 1 4.45 7.87 -75.58
C MET A 1 4.46 6.66 -74.66
N ARG A 2 5.32 6.67 -73.62
CA ARG A 2 5.41 5.59 -72.61
C ARG A 2 4.85 6.14 -71.27
N LEU A 3 3.70 5.60 -70.90
CA LEU A 3 3.08 5.87 -69.61
C LEU A 3 3.76 5.01 -68.54
N LEU A 4 4.42 5.65 -67.56
CA LEU A 4 4.86 4.98 -66.32
C LEU A 4 3.66 4.91 -65.35
N PRO A 5 3.32 3.74 -64.77
CA PRO A 5 2.39 3.68 -63.66
C PRO A 5 3.14 4.04 -62.36
N GLY A 6 2.68 5.09 -61.69
CA GLY A 6 3.15 5.47 -60.37
C GLY A 6 2.74 4.42 -59.33
N LEU A 7 3.74 3.78 -58.73
CA LEU A 7 3.57 2.88 -57.59
C LEU A 7 3.33 3.71 -56.34
N MET A 8 2.07 3.82 -55.91
CA MET A 8 1.66 4.48 -54.66
C MET A 8 1.95 3.55 -53.49
N LEU A 9 3.06 3.80 -52.78
CA LEU A 9 3.48 3.05 -51.62
C LEU A 9 2.58 3.44 -50.43
N LEU A 10 1.58 2.63 -50.11
CA LEU A 10 0.77 2.73 -48.89
C LEU A 10 1.64 2.25 -47.71
N LEU A 11 2.23 3.19 -47.00
CA LEU A 11 2.83 2.94 -45.67
C LEU A 11 1.69 2.64 -44.68
N PRO A 12 1.67 1.49 -44.01
CA PRO A 12 0.75 1.26 -42.92
C PRO A 12 1.18 2.17 -41.76
N LEU A 13 0.32 3.11 -41.38
CA LEU A 13 0.40 3.83 -40.11
C LEU A 13 0.17 2.79 -39.01
N ALA A 14 1.24 2.22 -38.50
CA ALA A 14 1.22 1.49 -37.24
C ALA A 14 1.01 2.54 -36.14
N SER A 15 -0.25 2.83 -35.83
CA SER A 15 -0.58 3.52 -34.60
C SER A 15 -0.13 2.62 -33.45
N PRO A 16 0.79 3.05 -32.55
CA PRO A 16 0.96 2.35 -31.30
C PRO A 16 -0.43 2.34 -30.65
N PHE A 17 -0.95 1.18 -30.32
CA PHE A 17 -2.10 1.10 -29.43
C PHE A 17 -1.69 1.81 -28.14
N ALA A 18 -2.16 3.02 -27.94
CA ALA A 18 -2.08 3.67 -26.64
C ALA A 18 -2.93 2.80 -25.71
N GLN A 19 -2.28 2.02 -24.88
CA GLN A 19 -2.95 1.30 -23.82
C GLN A 19 -3.44 2.40 -22.87
N ALA A 20 -4.75 2.45 -22.61
CA ALA A 20 -5.29 3.36 -21.63
C ALA A 20 -4.57 3.11 -20.29
N GLU A 21 -4.03 4.17 -19.69
CA GLU A 21 -3.41 4.06 -18.38
C GLU A 21 -4.49 3.99 -17.30
N LEU A 22 -4.17 3.36 -16.19
CA LEU A 22 -5.08 3.21 -15.05
C LEU A 22 -5.69 4.56 -14.60
N ILE A 23 -4.93 5.66 -14.74
CA ILE A 23 -5.44 7.00 -14.39
C ILE A 23 -6.58 7.45 -15.29
N ASP A 24 -6.56 7.09 -16.57
CA ASP A 24 -7.61 7.43 -17.53
C ASP A 24 -8.90 6.67 -17.16
N ASP A 25 -8.78 5.37 -16.86
CA ASP A 25 -9.90 4.54 -16.43
C ASP A 25 -10.53 5.03 -15.12
N ILE A 26 -9.70 5.48 -14.16
CA ILE A 26 -10.14 6.05 -12.89
C ILE A 26 -10.89 7.36 -13.13
N ASN A 27 -10.36 8.25 -13.98
CA ASN A 27 -10.97 9.53 -14.31
C ASN A 27 -12.30 9.35 -15.07
N ASP A 28 -12.33 8.44 -16.04
CA ASP A 28 -13.55 8.17 -16.83
C ASP A 28 -14.67 7.59 -15.95
N ARG A 29 -14.30 6.76 -14.98
CA ARG A 29 -15.22 6.16 -14.02
C ARG A 29 -15.64 7.13 -12.91
N GLY A 30 -14.78 8.12 -12.61
CA GLY A 30 -14.97 9.09 -11.53
C GLY A 30 -14.79 8.51 -10.13
N GLU A 31 -14.13 7.34 -10.00
CA GLU A 31 -13.89 6.68 -8.72
C GLU A 31 -12.54 5.96 -8.66
N LEU A 32 -11.91 6.01 -7.48
CA LEU A 32 -10.74 5.20 -7.11
C LEU A 32 -11.23 4.00 -6.28
N ARG A 33 -11.04 2.78 -6.81
CA ARG A 33 -11.41 1.54 -6.13
C ARG A 33 -10.26 1.09 -5.22
N ILE A 34 -10.51 1.16 -3.90
CA ILE A 34 -9.51 0.92 -2.86
C ILE A 34 -9.86 -0.35 -2.12
N ALA A 35 -9.01 -1.37 -2.19
CA ALA A 35 -9.14 -2.60 -1.43
C ALA A 35 -8.47 -2.47 -0.05
N LEU A 36 -9.13 -2.98 0.99
CA LEU A 36 -8.59 -3.11 2.35
C LEU A 36 -9.33 -4.20 3.14
N GLU A 37 -8.71 -4.71 4.20
CA GLU A 37 -9.36 -5.57 5.19
C GLU A 37 -10.11 -4.70 6.22
N ALA A 38 -11.06 -5.25 6.98
CA ALA A 38 -11.89 -4.49 7.93
C ALA A 38 -11.79 -4.97 9.38
N ASP A 39 -10.69 -5.62 9.75
CA ASP A 39 -10.41 -6.18 11.07
C ASP A 39 -9.04 -5.79 11.64
N MET A 40 -8.40 -4.77 11.04
CA MET A 40 -7.03 -4.33 11.31
C MET A 40 -6.98 -2.98 12.05
N ALA A 41 -7.56 -2.89 13.25
CA ALA A 41 -7.46 -1.67 14.05
C ALA A 41 -5.99 -1.34 14.43
N PRO A 42 -5.56 -0.07 14.36
CA PRO A 42 -6.30 1.16 14.03
C PRO A 42 -6.26 1.55 12.54
N PHE A 43 -5.83 0.66 11.65
CA PHE A 43 -5.64 0.94 10.22
C PHE A 43 -6.98 0.93 9.46
N SER A 44 -7.71 -0.18 9.53
CA SER A 44 -9.01 -0.34 8.91
C SER A 44 -9.86 -1.33 9.72
N PHE A 45 -10.96 -0.87 10.26
CA PHE A 45 -11.83 -1.67 11.12
C PHE A 45 -13.25 -1.10 11.15
N LYS A 46 -14.19 -1.91 11.68
CA LYS A 46 -15.56 -1.44 11.90
C LYS A 46 -15.75 -0.93 13.32
N GLN A 47 -16.21 0.31 13.44
CA GLN A 47 -16.64 0.93 14.68
C GLN A 47 -18.10 1.35 14.53
N ASP A 48 -18.99 0.87 15.41
CA ASP A 48 -20.43 1.14 15.37
C ASP A 48 -21.07 0.82 13.99
N GLY A 49 -20.58 -0.25 13.35
CA GLY A 49 -21.04 -0.69 12.03
C GLY A 49 -20.50 0.12 10.84
N ARG A 50 -19.68 1.15 11.09
CA ARG A 50 -19.04 1.97 10.05
C ARG A 50 -17.58 1.60 9.89
N LEU A 51 -17.12 1.54 8.66
CA LEU A 51 -15.72 1.36 8.35
C LEU A 51 -14.96 2.65 8.67
N THR A 52 -13.83 2.53 9.37
CA THR A 52 -12.99 3.65 9.80
C THR A 52 -11.55 3.18 9.98
N GLY A 53 -10.63 4.12 10.17
CA GLY A 53 -9.22 3.84 10.43
C GLY A 53 -8.29 4.68 9.57
N PHE A 54 -7.00 4.55 9.84
CA PHE A 54 -5.96 5.32 9.13
C PHE A 54 -5.99 5.05 7.61
N ASP A 55 -6.06 3.79 7.18
CA ASP A 55 -6.01 3.42 5.77
C ASP A 55 -7.28 3.86 5.03
N VAL A 56 -8.43 3.85 5.71
CA VAL A 56 -9.71 4.35 5.17
C VAL A 56 -9.61 5.84 4.89
N GLU A 57 -9.20 6.63 5.87
CA GLU A 57 -9.10 8.09 5.74
C GLU A 57 -7.97 8.51 4.79
N LEU A 58 -6.86 7.76 4.73
CA LEU A 58 -5.81 7.97 3.73
C LEU A 58 -6.37 7.77 2.31
N GLY A 59 -7.14 6.70 2.10
CA GLY A 59 -7.78 6.42 0.81
C GLY A 59 -8.74 7.53 0.38
N GLU A 60 -9.54 8.06 1.31
CA GLU A 60 -10.44 9.20 1.07
C GLU A 60 -9.67 10.47 0.69
N LEU A 61 -8.56 10.77 1.39
CA LEU A 61 -7.70 11.91 1.06
C LEU A 61 -7.06 11.77 -0.32
N LEU A 62 -6.60 10.58 -0.69
CA LEU A 62 -6.02 10.33 -2.01
C LEU A 62 -7.04 10.48 -3.13
N ALA A 63 -8.23 9.94 -2.97
CA ALA A 63 -9.31 10.11 -3.94
C ALA A 63 -9.69 11.58 -4.11
N GLN A 64 -9.73 12.35 -3.01
CA GLN A 64 -9.95 13.78 -3.05
C GLN A 64 -8.86 14.53 -3.83
N GLU A 65 -7.58 14.18 -3.63
CA GLU A 65 -6.47 14.80 -4.38
C GLU A 65 -6.46 14.44 -5.87
N LEU A 66 -7.00 13.27 -6.21
CA LEU A 66 -7.19 12.82 -7.60
C LEU A 66 -8.50 13.34 -8.21
N GLU A 67 -9.29 14.11 -7.45
CA GLU A 67 -10.58 14.68 -7.87
C GLU A 67 -11.63 13.62 -8.26
N VAL A 68 -11.60 12.46 -7.60
CA VAL A 68 -12.54 11.34 -7.81
C VAL A 68 -13.16 10.90 -6.48
N HIS A 69 -14.17 10.03 -6.54
CA HIS A 69 -14.77 9.42 -5.35
C HIS A 69 -13.94 8.25 -4.83
N ALA A 70 -13.83 8.12 -3.50
CA ALA A 70 -13.28 6.92 -2.88
C ALA A 70 -14.32 5.79 -2.88
N SER A 71 -14.04 4.69 -3.57
CA SER A 71 -14.84 3.47 -3.55
C SER A 71 -14.08 2.43 -2.71
N ILE A 72 -14.39 2.37 -1.41
CA ILE A 72 -13.69 1.48 -0.47
C ILE A 72 -14.35 0.10 -0.50
N LEU A 73 -13.58 -0.90 -0.86
CA LEU A 73 -14.01 -2.28 -1.06
C LEU A 73 -13.35 -3.18 -0.01
N VAL A 74 -14.16 -3.66 0.93
CA VAL A 74 -13.69 -4.61 1.96
C VAL A 74 -13.49 -5.98 1.32
N THR A 75 -12.32 -6.56 1.53
CA THR A 75 -11.95 -7.87 1.03
C THR A 75 -11.17 -8.64 2.11
N ASP A 76 -10.82 -9.88 1.83
CA ASP A 76 -9.89 -10.67 2.65
C ASP A 76 -8.45 -10.58 2.12
N SER A 77 -7.49 -11.09 2.89
CA SER A 77 -6.07 -11.07 2.55
C SER A 77 -5.75 -11.82 1.26
N ASP A 78 -6.47 -12.88 0.94
CA ASP A 78 -6.20 -13.72 -0.24
C ASP A 78 -6.61 -12.99 -1.54
N ASP A 79 -7.72 -12.26 -1.49
CA ASP A 79 -8.27 -11.50 -2.62
C ASP A 79 -7.66 -10.09 -2.77
N LEU A 80 -6.99 -9.55 -1.73
CA LEU A 80 -6.51 -8.18 -1.70
C LEU A 80 -5.55 -7.87 -2.87
N LEU A 81 -4.40 -8.52 -2.90
CA LEU A 81 -3.37 -8.29 -3.92
C LEU A 81 -3.72 -8.94 -5.27
N SER A 82 -4.37 -10.11 -5.26
CA SER A 82 -4.84 -10.74 -6.51
C SER A 82 -5.90 -9.91 -7.21
N GLY A 83 -6.74 -9.21 -6.45
CA GLY A 83 -7.73 -8.27 -6.97
C GLY A 83 -7.11 -7.02 -7.59
N VAL A 84 -6.00 -6.50 -7.04
CA VAL A 84 -5.24 -5.41 -7.68
C VAL A 84 -4.58 -5.90 -8.96
N GLU A 85 -3.94 -7.07 -8.95
CA GLU A 85 -3.25 -7.65 -10.11
C GLU A 85 -4.22 -7.90 -11.28
N SER A 86 -5.45 -8.32 -10.98
CA SER A 86 -6.50 -8.57 -12.00
C SER A 86 -7.28 -7.31 -12.42
N GLY A 87 -7.05 -6.14 -11.80
CA GLY A 87 -7.79 -4.91 -12.06
C GLY A 87 -9.21 -4.87 -11.48
N LYS A 88 -9.53 -5.76 -10.54
CA LYS A 88 -10.76 -5.71 -9.73
C LYS A 88 -10.73 -4.47 -8.83
N TYR A 89 -9.57 -4.16 -8.28
CA TYR A 89 -9.26 -2.96 -7.48
C TYR A 89 -8.17 -2.14 -8.19
N ASP A 90 -8.19 -0.82 -8.02
CA ASP A 90 -7.16 0.05 -8.58
C ASP A 90 -5.92 0.06 -7.69
N VAL A 91 -6.13 0.08 -6.37
CA VAL A 91 -5.08 0.09 -5.36
C VAL A 91 -5.48 -0.78 -4.16
N ALA A 92 -4.48 -1.19 -3.37
CA ALA A 92 -4.72 -1.70 -2.03
C ALA A 92 -4.06 -0.77 -0.99
N ILE A 93 -4.81 -0.37 0.04
CA ILE A 93 -4.29 0.37 1.19
C ILE A 93 -4.52 -0.48 2.43
N ASN A 94 -3.48 -1.22 2.84
CA ASN A 94 -3.57 -2.22 3.91
C ASN A 94 -2.20 -2.40 4.58
N HIS A 95 -1.53 -1.30 4.93
CA HIS A 95 -0.16 -1.25 5.50
C HIS A 95 0.81 -2.24 4.84
N ILE A 96 0.77 -2.28 3.51
CA ILE A 96 1.57 -3.20 2.69
C ILE A 96 3.02 -2.75 2.64
N ALA A 97 3.93 -3.66 3.00
CA ALA A 97 5.37 -3.43 2.94
C ALA A 97 5.88 -3.38 1.51
N LEU A 98 6.72 -2.40 1.21
CA LEU A 98 7.43 -2.31 -0.06
C LEU A 98 8.59 -3.32 -0.07
N THR A 99 8.33 -4.54 -0.54
CA THR A 99 9.34 -5.60 -0.61
C THR A 99 9.79 -5.85 -2.05
N PRO A 100 11.04 -6.34 -2.29
CA PRO A 100 11.48 -6.71 -3.62
C PRO A 100 10.60 -7.75 -4.31
N GLU A 101 10.01 -8.68 -3.54
CA GLU A 101 9.09 -9.68 -4.06
C GLU A 101 7.81 -9.04 -4.63
N LEU A 102 7.19 -8.14 -3.87
CA LEU A 102 5.99 -7.45 -4.32
C LEU A 102 6.28 -6.46 -5.46
N GLN A 103 7.44 -5.82 -5.48
CA GLN A 103 7.88 -4.97 -6.59
C GLN A 103 8.06 -5.74 -7.92
N ASN A 104 8.27 -7.06 -7.88
CA ASN A 104 8.25 -7.87 -9.08
C ASN A 104 6.85 -8.00 -9.70
N ARG A 105 5.79 -7.87 -8.92
CA ARG A 105 4.39 -8.06 -9.32
C ARG A 105 3.63 -6.75 -9.51
N PHE A 106 3.94 -5.74 -8.71
CA PHE A 106 3.22 -4.46 -8.64
C PHE A 106 4.17 -3.29 -8.85
N ASP A 107 3.63 -2.18 -9.31
CA ASP A 107 4.22 -0.87 -9.11
C ASP A 107 3.68 -0.28 -7.80
N PHE A 108 4.39 0.68 -7.22
CA PHE A 108 4.08 1.24 -5.92
C PHE A 108 4.12 2.76 -5.94
N SER A 109 3.34 3.37 -5.08
CA SER A 109 3.52 4.78 -4.72
C SER A 109 4.86 5.00 -4.01
N GLU A 110 5.25 6.27 -3.86
CA GLU A 110 6.22 6.62 -2.81
C GLU A 110 5.70 6.16 -1.43
N PRO A 111 6.58 5.83 -0.47
CA PRO A 111 6.16 5.43 0.86
C PRO A 111 5.34 6.51 1.57
N TYR A 112 4.18 6.14 2.11
CA TYR A 112 3.39 7.04 2.94
C TYR A 112 3.75 6.96 4.42
N ARG A 113 4.42 5.88 4.85
CA ARG A 113 4.83 5.67 6.23
C ARG A 113 6.04 4.73 6.29
N HIS A 114 6.88 4.91 7.33
CA HIS A 114 7.88 3.93 7.72
C HIS A 114 7.48 3.32 9.06
N THR A 115 7.77 2.03 9.23
CA THR A 115 7.52 1.28 10.45
C THR A 115 8.70 0.36 10.74
N GLN A 116 8.77 -0.15 11.96
CA GLN A 116 9.75 -1.15 12.34
C GLN A 116 9.03 -2.40 12.82
N ALA A 117 9.52 -3.56 12.42
CA ALA A 117 9.04 -4.81 12.98
C ALA A 117 9.42 -4.87 14.48
N GLN A 118 8.44 -5.15 15.33
CA GLN A 118 8.64 -5.26 16.76
C GLN A 118 8.20 -6.62 17.26
N ALA A 119 9.05 -7.28 18.04
CA ALA A 119 8.65 -8.45 18.80
C ALA A 119 8.00 -7.99 20.12
N ILE A 120 6.95 -8.67 20.49
CA ILE A 120 6.19 -8.34 21.67
C ILE A 120 6.23 -9.54 22.64
N ALA A 121 6.62 -9.33 23.90
CA ALA A 121 6.72 -10.34 24.92
C ALA A 121 5.79 -10.07 26.12
N ARG A 122 5.45 -11.09 26.89
CA ARG A 122 4.63 -10.93 28.11
C ARG A 122 5.35 -10.11 29.15
N GLN A 123 4.61 -9.27 29.89
CA GLN A 123 5.12 -8.40 30.95
C GLN A 123 5.74 -9.16 32.13
N GLU A 124 5.37 -10.40 32.33
CA GLU A 124 5.79 -11.26 33.44
C GLU A 124 7.16 -11.94 33.22
N GLN A 125 7.83 -11.71 32.09
CA GLN A 125 9.17 -12.25 31.88
C GLN A 125 10.20 -11.45 32.68
N PRO A 126 11.12 -12.15 33.42
CA PRO A 126 12.04 -11.50 34.36
C PRO A 126 13.13 -10.64 33.68
N ARG A 127 13.21 -10.59 32.37
CA ARG A 127 14.12 -9.74 31.58
C ARG A 127 13.41 -9.21 30.34
N SER A 128 13.45 -7.90 30.19
CA SER A 128 13.05 -7.25 28.93
C SER A 128 13.97 -7.75 27.81
N PRO A 129 13.45 -8.40 26.77
CA PRO A 129 14.28 -8.77 25.64
C PRO A 129 14.80 -7.51 24.95
N SER A 130 16.09 -7.40 24.73
CA SER A 130 16.73 -6.26 24.06
C SER A 130 17.19 -6.58 22.64
N SER A 131 17.07 -7.85 22.21
CA SER A 131 17.41 -8.28 20.88
C SER A 131 16.72 -9.61 20.50
N LEU A 132 16.64 -9.92 19.21
CA LEU A 132 16.14 -11.21 18.70
C LEU A 132 16.92 -12.42 19.26
N ALA A 133 18.21 -12.27 19.52
CA ALA A 133 19.03 -13.36 20.06
C ALA A 133 18.51 -13.87 21.43
N MET A 134 17.80 -13.05 22.19
CA MET A 134 17.21 -13.45 23.47
C MET A 134 15.99 -14.37 23.32
N PHE A 135 15.42 -14.48 22.13
CA PHE A 135 14.32 -15.41 21.83
C PHE A 135 14.82 -16.76 21.33
N GLN A 136 16.15 -17.00 21.25
CA GLN A 136 16.71 -18.26 20.80
C GLN A 136 16.19 -19.43 21.66
N GLY A 137 15.59 -20.41 21.02
CA GLY A 137 14.94 -21.54 21.69
C GLY A 137 13.52 -21.26 22.20
N GLN A 138 12.96 -20.10 21.93
CA GLN A 138 11.57 -19.76 22.24
C GLN A 138 10.68 -19.81 21.01
N THR A 139 9.39 -19.86 21.24
CA THR A 139 8.36 -19.92 20.20
C THR A 139 7.87 -18.51 19.90
N LEU A 140 8.05 -18.03 18.66
CA LEU A 140 7.60 -16.74 18.20
C LEU A 140 6.31 -16.90 17.37
N GLY A 141 5.29 -16.09 17.64
CA GLY A 141 4.05 -16.12 16.89
C GLY A 141 3.93 -14.99 15.91
N VAL A 142 3.38 -15.32 14.75
CA VAL A 142 3.17 -14.37 13.67
C VAL A 142 1.83 -14.61 13.01
N ALA A 143 1.23 -13.54 12.51
CA ALA A 143 0.06 -13.68 11.67
C ALA A 143 0.45 -14.33 10.33
N GLN A 144 -0.32 -15.31 9.89
CA GLN A 144 -0.14 -15.93 8.58
C GLN A 144 -0.26 -14.87 7.49
N GLY A 145 0.65 -14.88 6.51
CA GLY A 145 0.68 -13.88 5.43
C GLY A 145 1.41 -12.58 5.78
N ASN A 146 1.94 -12.43 7.00
CA ASN A 146 2.76 -11.29 7.35
C ASN A 146 4.17 -11.45 6.76
N THR A 147 4.57 -10.52 5.89
CA THR A 147 5.86 -10.53 5.20
C THR A 147 7.07 -10.38 6.14
N PHE A 148 6.84 -10.00 7.39
CA PHE A 148 7.92 -9.82 8.36
C PHE A 148 8.38 -11.10 9.03
N VAL A 149 7.66 -12.22 8.87
CA VAL A 149 8.02 -13.40 9.64
C VAL A 149 7.85 -14.71 8.88
N ASP A 150 8.92 -15.20 8.40
CA ASP A 150 9.10 -16.58 7.98
C ASP A 150 9.76 -17.43 9.10
N ARG A 151 9.43 -17.20 10.39
CA ARG A 151 10.11 -17.87 11.51
C ARG A 151 9.26 -18.07 12.76
N GLY A 152 8.47 -19.15 12.82
CA GLY A 152 8.07 -19.80 14.05
C GLY A 152 6.77 -19.36 14.74
N PRO A 153 6.32 -20.10 15.77
CA PRO A 153 4.99 -19.99 16.38
C PRO A 153 4.89 -19.07 17.61
N LEU A 154 3.66 -18.76 17.96
CA LEU A 154 3.05 -17.69 18.81
C LEU A 154 3.62 -17.36 20.19
N VAL A 155 3.69 -16.05 20.54
CA VAL A 155 3.85 -15.53 21.91
C VAL A 155 2.89 -14.34 22.17
N THR A 156 2.30 -14.29 23.34
CA THR A 156 1.42 -13.23 23.82
C THR A 156 2.19 -12.12 24.55
N VAL A 157 1.76 -10.89 24.41
CA VAL A 157 2.47 -9.63 24.43
C VAL A 157 2.49 -8.86 25.74
N ALA A 158 3.57 -8.15 26.07
CA ALA A 158 3.59 -6.90 26.84
C ALA A 158 4.88 -6.04 26.76
N GLN A 159 5.90 -6.41 26.01
CA GLN A 159 7.06 -5.55 25.78
C GLN A 159 7.41 -5.51 24.30
N LYS A 160 7.59 -4.30 23.77
CA LYS A 160 7.96 -4.07 22.38
C LYS A 160 9.48 -4.02 22.25
N VAL A 161 10.03 -4.86 21.41
CA VAL A 161 11.47 -4.89 21.10
C VAL A 161 11.64 -4.77 19.60
N PRO A 162 12.49 -3.87 19.09
CA PRO A 162 12.82 -3.85 17.68
C PRO A 162 13.40 -5.20 17.26
N VAL A 163 12.83 -5.76 16.19
CA VAL A 163 13.30 -7.03 15.61
C VAL A 163 14.50 -6.80 14.72
N THR A 164 14.56 -5.62 14.12
CA THR A 164 15.63 -5.15 13.24
C THR A 164 15.73 -3.64 13.37
N ASP A 165 16.91 -3.08 13.08
CA ASP A 165 17.11 -1.64 12.97
C ASP A 165 16.62 -1.12 11.60
N GLU A 166 16.21 -2.02 10.69
CA GLU A 166 15.72 -1.66 9.37
C GLU A 166 14.28 -1.14 9.46
N GLU A 167 14.08 0.05 8.94
CA GLU A 167 12.75 0.61 8.72
C GLU A 167 12.12 -0.05 7.49
N VAL A 168 10.84 -0.37 7.62
CA VAL A 168 10.04 -0.92 6.54
C VAL A 168 9.16 0.17 5.98
N ALA A 169 9.30 0.43 4.71
CA ALA A 169 8.48 1.38 3.98
C ALA A 169 7.11 0.76 3.69
N LEU A 170 6.03 1.47 4.03
CA LEU A 170 4.67 1.14 3.64
C LEU A 170 4.28 1.99 2.44
N ALA A 171 3.82 1.34 1.38
CA ALA A 171 3.46 1.98 0.11
C ALA A 171 2.20 1.34 -0.49
N ILE A 172 1.64 1.98 -1.48
CA ILE A 172 0.36 1.60 -2.10
C ILE A 172 0.64 0.86 -3.40
N PRO A 173 0.38 -0.47 -3.49
CA PRO A 173 0.52 -1.24 -4.71
C PRO A 173 -0.63 -0.98 -5.69
N PHE A 174 -0.29 -1.00 -6.98
CA PHE A 174 -1.21 -0.96 -8.12
C PHE A 174 -0.65 -1.78 -9.28
N GLN A 175 -1.43 -1.97 -10.33
CA GLN A 175 -1.00 -2.75 -11.50
C GLN A 175 0.24 -2.15 -12.15
N LYS A 176 1.18 -3.02 -12.56
CA LYS A 176 2.38 -2.62 -13.28
C LYS A 176 2.10 -1.94 -14.62
N GLY A 177 3.04 -1.04 -14.99
CA GLY A 177 3.01 -0.42 -16.31
C GLY A 177 2.10 0.80 -16.41
N ASN A 178 1.80 1.44 -15.27
CA ASN A 178 0.95 2.64 -15.17
C ASN A 178 1.74 3.86 -14.63
N PRO A 179 2.77 4.36 -15.35
CA PRO A 179 3.64 5.43 -14.86
C PRO A 179 2.92 6.76 -14.66
N ALA A 180 1.88 7.10 -15.45
CA ALA A 180 1.11 8.31 -15.25
C ALA A 180 0.23 8.22 -13.99
N PHE A 181 -0.32 7.04 -13.68
CA PHE A 181 -1.01 6.82 -12.42
C PHE A 181 -0.05 6.94 -11.23
N GLN A 182 1.14 6.32 -11.33
CA GLN A 182 2.18 6.46 -10.30
C GLN A 182 2.49 7.93 -10.01
N ALA A 183 2.78 8.71 -11.06
CA ALA A 183 3.10 10.13 -10.91
C ALA A 183 1.94 10.93 -10.28
N SER A 184 0.71 10.60 -10.61
CA SER A 184 -0.49 11.25 -10.04
C SER A 184 -0.67 10.89 -8.57
N LEU A 185 -0.49 9.62 -8.21
CA LEU A 185 -0.60 9.11 -6.84
C LEU A 185 0.51 9.68 -5.94
N ASP A 186 1.75 9.71 -6.43
CA ASP A 186 2.89 10.28 -5.70
C ASP A 186 2.69 11.78 -5.47
N LYS A 187 2.22 12.51 -6.48
CA LYS A 187 1.88 13.94 -6.35
C LYS A 187 0.76 14.18 -5.33
N ALA A 188 -0.26 13.31 -5.29
CA ALA A 188 -1.32 13.37 -4.29
C ALA A 188 -0.74 13.16 -2.87
N LEU A 189 0.10 12.12 -2.68
CA LEU A 189 0.77 11.86 -1.41
C LEU A 189 1.66 13.03 -0.97
N GLN A 190 2.43 13.62 -1.89
CA GLN A 190 3.29 14.78 -1.59
C GLN A 190 2.49 15.98 -1.11
N ARG A 191 1.33 16.27 -1.70
CA ARG A 191 0.44 17.35 -1.23
C ARG A 191 -0.09 17.07 0.16
N ILE A 192 -0.59 15.86 0.42
CA ILE A 192 -1.12 15.44 1.73
C ILE A 192 -0.03 15.50 2.81
N LYS A 193 1.22 15.18 2.46
CA LYS A 193 2.37 15.33 3.36
C LYS A 193 2.72 16.80 3.61
N ALA A 194 2.83 17.59 2.54
CA ALA A 194 3.31 18.98 2.60
C ALA A 194 2.36 19.91 3.36
N ASP A 195 1.06 19.66 3.32
CA ASP A 195 0.06 20.45 4.04
C ASP A 195 -0.27 19.93 5.46
N GLY A 196 0.38 18.84 5.89
CA GLY A 196 0.28 18.30 7.24
C GLY A 196 -0.92 17.38 7.47
N ARG A 197 -1.75 17.09 6.46
CA ARG A 197 -2.91 16.18 6.61
C ARG A 197 -2.46 14.75 6.96
N LEU A 198 -1.35 14.26 6.39
CA LEU A 198 -0.83 12.94 6.72
C LEU A 198 -0.33 12.86 8.17
N GLU A 199 0.33 13.91 8.65
CA GLU A 199 0.76 14.00 10.04
C GLU A 199 -0.44 14.06 11.00
N ALA A 200 -1.45 14.88 10.70
CA ALA A 200 -2.68 14.95 11.49
C ALA A 200 -3.40 13.59 11.55
N LEU A 201 -3.43 12.87 10.42
CA LEU A 201 -3.99 11.53 10.35
C LEU A 201 -3.20 10.54 11.21
N SER A 202 -1.87 10.60 11.13
CA SER A 202 -0.97 9.78 11.96
C SER A 202 -1.14 10.06 13.45
N GLN A 203 -1.24 11.31 13.86
CA GLN A 203 -1.49 11.69 15.25
C GLN A 203 -2.87 11.22 15.75
N LYS A 204 -3.89 11.33 14.90
CA LYS A 204 -5.25 10.87 15.24
C LYS A 204 -5.30 9.38 15.56
N TRP A 205 -4.62 8.56 14.78
CA TRP A 205 -4.74 7.10 14.85
C TRP A 205 -3.67 6.42 15.69
N PHE A 206 -2.47 7.01 15.78
CA PHE A 206 -1.32 6.38 16.45
C PHE A 206 -0.76 7.18 17.62
N GLY A 207 -1.19 8.42 17.81
CA GLY A 207 -0.67 9.33 18.85
C GLY A 207 0.66 10.00 18.45
N GLU A 208 1.21 10.81 19.35
CA GLU A 208 2.37 11.69 19.10
C GLU A 208 3.69 10.98 18.72
N ASN A 209 3.76 9.65 18.84
CA ASN A 209 4.98 8.87 18.57
C ASN A 209 5.03 8.24 17.16
N SER A 210 4.09 8.56 16.29
CA SER A 210 4.12 8.03 14.93
C SER A 210 5.08 8.84 14.07
N LYS A 211 6.21 8.24 13.69
CA LYS A 211 7.13 8.87 12.76
C LYS A 211 6.55 8.81 11.35
N THR A 212 6.12 9.94 10.84
CA THR A 212 5.93 10.14 9.40
C THR A 212 7.31 10.36 8.76
N PRO A 213 7.60 9.80 7.58
CA PRO A 213 8.86 10.10 6.90
C PRO A 213 8.96 11.60 6.65
N SER A 214 10.05 12.21 7.10
CA SER A 214 10.40 13.57 6.66
C SER A 214 10.72 13.53 5.16
N PRO A 215 10.34 14.55 4.38
CA PRO A 215 10.60 14.64 2.96
C PRO A 215 12.11 14.64 2.65
#